data_7073469276a3656d10f52e048ed5cbd2
#
_entry.id   7073469276a3656d10f52e048ed5cbd2
#
_cell.length_a   1.000
_cell.length_b   1.000
_cell.length_c   1.000
_cell.angle_alpha   90.00
_cell.angle_beta   90.00
_cell.angle_gamma   90.00
#
_symmetry.space_group_name_H-M   'P 1'
#
loop_
_entity.id
_entity.type
_entity.pdbx_description
1 polymer ?
#
loop_
_entity_poly.entity_id
_entity_poly.type
_entity_poly.pdbx_seq_one_letter_code
_entity_poly.pdbx_strand_id
1 'polypeptide(L)'
;MAPLTARLAGPLGQVAKGGIAGITGAAISAAAQFLLVVVVTRAFSAHQAGTFFTATALALMIAGVAKLDAGNGLIYFIARAKTYDYHGISGYIRAALVPAVLVATAFGAVLYPRLGLLAVALPVMVVADVLLAATRGFGAMRPTVLLDGMALPALQFLLVAAAAVAVRPQWLPLAWALPYLPVALLAAIQLRGRLPRTPYLPGTGRDLWRYTAPRSMAGAIQAVFQRLDIVIVAVLGGPVQAAVYTAATRFKVVGQLANQGLAQAVQPRLVRAMADGELARARELYQAATVWLVLLTWPVWLGYAALAPWLLRLFGAGYDTAVPVALVLAGTMMLATACGMVDVVLTAAGHTTASLLNLVAAIACTVVLDVALIPAHGAFGAVLGWSGGMVVKNLLPLWQLHHRYGLHPFGRHSLPALRVRSWATA
;
A
#
# COMPACT_ATOMS: atom_id res chain seq x y z
N MET A 1 -43.12 -1.40 -0.44
CA MET A 1 -41.74 -1.82 -0.51
C MET A 1 -41.15 -1.42 -1.86
N ALA A 2 -40.33 -0.37 -1.96
CA ALA A 2 -39.67 0.00 -3.20
C ALA A 2 -38.65 -1.08 -3.57
N PRO A 3 -38.53 -1.50 -4.83
CA PRO A 3 -37.59 -2.54 -5.25
C PRO A 3 -36.16 -2.15 -4.95
N LEU A 4 -35.34 -3.13 -4.56
CA LEU A 4 -33.91 -2.99 -4.20
C LEU A 4 -33.12 -2.15 -5.25
N THR A 5 -33.55 -2.21 -6.53
CA THR A 5 -32.94 -1.45 -7.62
C THR A 5 -33.12 0.08 -7.50
N ALA A 6 -34.22 0.56 -6.91
CA ALA A 6 -34.47 2.00 -6.71
C ALA A 6 -33.61 2.58 -5.56
N ARG A 7 -33.26 1.78 -4.54
CA ARG A 7 -32.37 2.19 -3.43
C ARG A 7 -30.90 2.33 -3.86
N LEU A 8 -30.49 1.70 -4.97
CA LEU A 8 -29.13 1.76 -5.50
C LEU A 8 -28.92 2.90 -6.53
N ALA A 9 -29.95 3.70 -6.82
CA ALA A 9 -29.86 4.84 -7.75
C ALA A 9 -29.46 6.16 -7.06
N GLY A 10 -29.54 6.25 -5.72
CA GLY A 10 -29.19 7.45 -4.97
C GLY A 10 -27.67 7.58 -4.68
N PRO A 11 -27.21 8.72 -4.12
CA PRO A 11 -25.80 8.96 -3.78
C PRO A 11 -25.18 7.86 -2.91
N LEU A 12 -25.93 7.31 -1.96
CA LEU A 12 -25.50 6.20 -1.10
C LEU A 12 -25.32 4.89 -1.89
N GLY A 13 -26.16 4.66 -2.91
CA GLY A 13 -26.02 3.49 -3.79
C GLY A 13 -24.80 3.58 -4.71
N GLN A 14 -24.42 4.78 -5.13
CA GLN A 14 -23.18 4.99 -5.91
C GLN A 14 -21.94 4.77 -5.04
N VAL A 15 -21.95 5.21 -3.78
CA VAL A 15 -20.87 4.97 -2.81
C VAL A 15 -20.74 3.47 -2.50
N ALA A 16 -21.87 2.77 -2.29
CA ALA A 16 -21.87 1.33 -2.06
C ALA A 16 -21.35 0.53 -3.28
N LYS A 17 -21.75 0.89 -4.50
CA LYS A 17 -21.21 0.28 -5.74
C LYS A 17 -19.72 0.55 -5.91
N GLY A 18 -19.25 1.76 -5.59
CA GLY A 18 -17.84 2.11 -5.62
C GLY A 18 -17.02 1.32 -4.58
N GLY A 19 -17.57 1.14 -3.38
CA GLY A 19 -16.96 0.34 -2.33
C GLY A 19 -16.84 -1.15 -2.70
N ILE A 20 -17.90 -1.76 -3.21
CA ILE A 20 -17.89 -3.16 -3.67
C ILE A 20 -16.88 -3.35 -4.80
N ALA A 21 -16.89 -2.46 -5.80
CA ALA A 21 -15.92 -2.53 -6.90
C ALA A 21 -14.47 -2.39 -6.40
N GLY A 22 -14.23 -1.52 -5.41
CA GLY A 22 -12.92 -1.37 -4.78
C GLY A 22 -12.46 -2.63 -4.07
N ILE A 23 -13.35 -3.28 -3.30
CA ILE A 23 -13.05 -4.56 -2.60
C ILE A 23 -12.78 -5.67 -3.61
N THR A 24 -13.60 -5.77 -4.66
CA THR A 24 -13.41 -6.78 -5.73
C THR A 24 -12.07 -6.56 -6.44
N GLY A 25 -11.73 -5.32 -6.78
CA GLY A 25 -10.43 -4.98 -7.38
C GLY A 25 -9.25 -5.36 -6.48
N ALA A 26 -9.34 -5.04 -5.18
CA ALA A 26 -8.32 -5.39 -4.21
C ALA A 26 -8.16 -6.92 -4.05
N ALA A 27 -9.26 -7.68 -4.05
CA ALA A 27 -9.23 -9.13 -3.97
C ALA A 27 -8.58 -9.76 -5.21
N ILE A 28 -8.93 -9.29 -6.40
CA ILE A 28 -8.32 -9.75 -7.66
C ILE A 28 -6.82 -9.41 -7.68
N SER A 29 -6.45 -8.18 -7.28
CA SER A 29 -5.06 -7.77 -7.17
C SER A 29 -4.27 -8.66 -6.21
N ALA A 30 -4.83 -8.92 -5.02
CA ALA A 30 -4.19 -9.77 -4.03
C ALA A 30 -4.00 -11.21 -4.53
N ALA A 31 -5.03 -11.78 -5.17
CA ALA A 31 -4.97 -13.12 -5.74
C ALA A 31 -3.95 -13.21 -6.89
N ALA A 32 -3.98 -12.27 -7.83
CA ALA A 32 -3.02 -12.24 -8.94
C ALA A 32 -1.58 -12.10 -8.46
N GLN A 33 -1.33 -11.21 -7.50
CA GLN A 33 -0.02 -11.01 -6.88
C GLN A 33 0.46 -12.25 -6.10
N PHE A 34 -0.44 -12.94 -5.41
CA PHE A 34 -0.13 -14.18 -4.71
C PHE A 34 0.25 -15.28 -5.71
N LEU A 35 -0.59 -15.51 -6.71
CA LEU A 35 -0.37 -16.51 -7.76
C LEU A 35 0.92 -16.22 -8.55
N LEU A 36 1.24 -14.95 -8.82
CA LEU A 36 2.49 -14.55 -9.46
C LEU A 36 3.69 -15.04 -8.65
N VAL A 37 3.68 -14.86 -7.32
CA VAL A 37 4.78 -15.36 -6.48
C VAL A 37 4.86 -16.89 -6.54
N VAL A 38 3.72 -17.58 -6.43
CA VAL A 38 3.69 -19.06 -6.52
C VAL A 38 4.28 -19.54 -7.85
N VAL A 39 3.88 -18.93 -8.97
CA VAL A 39 4.39 -19.32 -10.30
C VAL A 39 5.91 -19.10 -10.39
N VAL A 40 6.40 -17.94 -9.96
CA VAL A 40 7.83 -17.62 -10.03
C VAL A 40 8.65 -18.55 -9.14
N THR A 41 8.21 -18.82 -7.92
CA THR A 41 8.94 -19.69 -6.98
C THR A 41 8.91 -21.17 -7.36
N ARG A 42 7.89 -21.60 -8.10
CA ARG A 42 7.80 -22.98 -8.59
C ARG A 42 8.52 -23.21 -9.91
N ALA A 43 8.52 -22.21 -10.79
CA ALA A 43 9.12 -22.35 -12.13
C ALA A 43 10.63 -22.10 -12.15
N PHE A 44 11.15 -21.33 -11.20
CA PHE A 44 12.53 -20.88 -11.19
C PHE A 44 13.23 -21.22 -9.87
N SER A 45 14.58 -21.21 -9.89
CA SER A 45 15.36 -21.40 -8.67
C SER A 45 15.10 -20.27 -7.66
N ALA A 46 15.32 -20.54 -6.36
CA ALA A 46 15.17 -19.53 -5.30
C ALA A 46 16.05 -18.29 -5.55
N HIS A 47 17.23 -18.48 -6.16
CA HIS A 47 18.11 -17.38 -6.55
C HIS A 47 17.48 -16.49 -7.63
N GLN A 48 16.94 -17.09 -8.69
CA GLN A 48 16.27 -16.34 -9.79
C GLN A 48 15.00 -15.65 -9.31
N ALA A 49 14.19 -16.34 -8.50
CA ALA A 49 12.99 -15.78 -7.89
C ALA A 49 13.33 -14.58 -6.98
N GLY A 50 14.34 -14.70 -6.13
CA GLY A 50 14.79 -13.63 -5.25
C GLY A 50 15.34 -12.44 -6.02
N THR A 51 16.14 -12.65 -7.05
CA THR A 51 16.62 -11.58 -7.93
C THR A 51 15.45 -10.83 -8.57
N PHE A 52 14.45 -11.54 -9.07
CA PHE A 52 13.25 -10.94 -9.65
C PHE A 52 12.45 -10.13 -8.60
N PHE A 53 12.20 -10.68 -7.41
CA PHE A 53 11.47 -9.97 -6.36
C PHE A 53 12.22 -8.73 -5.87
N THR A 54 13.54 -8.80 -5.76
CA THR A 54 14.38 -7.66 -5.40
C THR A 54 14.33 -6.57 -6.45
N ALA A 55 14.47 -6.94 -7.72
CA ALA A 55 14.42 -6.00 -8.82
C ALA A 55 13.06 -5.28 -8.90
N THR A 56 11.95 -6.04 -8.77
CA THR A 56 10.60 -5.46 -8.78
C THR A 56 10.32 -4.60 -7.53
N ALA A 57 10.80 -5.00 -6.36
CA ALA A 57 10.69 -4.21 -5.13
C ALA A 57 11.45 -2.88 -5.26
N LEU A 58 12.69 -2.93 -5.78
CA LEU A 58 13.50 -1.75 -6.03
C LEU A 58 12.86 -0.83 -7.08
N ALA A 59 12.33 -1.39 -8.18
CA ALA A 59 11.64 -0.61 -9.20
C ALA A 59 10.40 0.10 -8.65
N LEU A 60 9.58 -0.59 -7.86
CA LEU A 60 8.39 0.00 -7.20
C LEU A 60 8.75 1.07 -6.18
N MET A 61 9.83 0.85 -5.41
CA MET A 61 10.34 1.82 -4.46
C MET A 61 10.76 3.11 -5.16
N ILE A 62 11.55 2.98 -6.24
CA ILE A 62 12.04 4.12 -7.02
C ILE A 62 10.90 4.85 -7.73
N ALA A 63 9.99 4.12 -8.38
CA ALA A 63 8.80 4.71 -9.00
C ALA A 63 7.96 5.48 -7.96
N GLY A 64 7.83 4.94 -6.76
CA GLY A 64 7.15 5.59 -5.63
C GLY A 64 7.82 6.90 -5.20
N VAL A 65 9.15 6.95 -5.17
CA VAL A 65 9.94 8.18 -4.90
C VAL A 65 9.85 9.16 -6.07
N ALA A 66 10.04 8.66 -7.30
CA ALA A 66 10.10 9.49 -8.50
C ALA A 66 8.80 10.21 -8.84
N LYS A 67 7.65 9.67 -8.42
CA LYS A 67 6.36 10.38 -8.60
C LYS A 67 6.20 11.63 -7.75
N LEU A 68 7.09 11.90 -6.78
CA LEU A 68 7.19 13.16 -6.01
C LEU A 68 5.85 13.57 -5.36
N ASP A 69 5.03 12.62 -4.92
CA ASP A 69 3.66 12.82 -4.40
C ASP A 69 2.71 13.58 -5.38
N ALA A 70 3.09 13.68 -6.65
CA ALA A 70 2.36 14.41 -7.70
C ALA A 70 0.89 13.92 -7.83
N GLY A 71 0.63 12.65 -7.54
CA GLY A 71 -0.72 12.09 -7.56
C GLY A 71 -1.67 12.77 -6.58
N ASN A 72 -1.25 12.98 -5.34
CA ASN A 72 -2.06 13.66 -4.32
C ASN A 72 -2.26 15.15 -4.67
N GLY A 73 -1.21 15.80 -5.17
CA GLY A 73 -1.31 17.16 -5.69
C GLY A 73 -2.34 17.28 -6.81
N LEU A 74 -2.31 16.37 -7.79
CA LEU A 74 -3.28 16.37 -8.88
C LEU A 74 -4.72 16.15 -8.41
N ILE A 75 -4.94 15.20 -7.49
CA ILE A 75 -6.28 14.96 -6.94
C ILE A 75 -6.83 16.25 -6.31
N TYR A 76 -6.01 16.94 -5.50
CA TYR A 76 -6.42 18.18 -4.85
C TYR A 76 -6.69 19.31 -5.86
N PHE A 77 -5.73 19.60 -6.75
CA PHE A 77 -5.84 20.74 -7.66
C PHE A 77 -6.89 20.54 -8.76
N ILE A 78 -7.07 19.31 -9.27
CA ILE A 78 -8.13 19.03 -10.27
C ILE A 78 -9.50 19.12 -9.61
N ALA A 79 -9.70 18.58 -8.41
CA ALA A 79 -10.96 18.71 -7.70
C ALA A 79 -11.29 20.17 -7.40
N ARG A 80 -10.30 20.95 -6.92
CA ARG A 80 -10.44 22.38 -6.69
C ARG A 80 -10.73 23.17 -7.96
N ALA A 81 -10.03 22.89 -9.07
CA ALA A 81 -10.23 23.53 -10.36
C ALA A 81 -11.65 23.33 -10.89
N LYS A 82 -12.21 22.13 -10.70
CA LYS A 82 -13.62 21.85 -11.05
C LYS A 82 -14.62 22.65 -10.21
N THR A 83 -14.33 22.87 -8.94
CA THR A 83 -15.22 23.63 -8.04
C THR A 83 -15.26 25.10 -8.38
N TYR A 84 -14.12 25.66 -8.81
CA TYR A 84 -13.98 27.08 -9.13
C TYR A 84 -13.97 27.38 -10.65
N ASP A 85 -14.35 26.42 -11.47
CA ASP A 85 -14.38 26.51 -12.95
C ASP A 85 -13.05 27.00 -13.57
N TYR A 86 -11.94 26.54 -12.96
CA TYR A 86 -10.60 26.92 -13.42
C TYR A 86 -10.18 26.12 -14.65
N HIS A 87 -9.86 26.81 -15.74
CA HIS A 87 -9.59 26.17 -17.02
C HIS A 87 -8.16 25.61 -17.18
N GLY A 88 -7.21 25.87 -16.25
CA GLY A 88 -5.79 25.48 -16.34
C GLY A 88 -5.46 24.02 -15.96
N ILE A 89 -6.43 23.09 -15.96
CA ILE A 89 -6.24 21.71 -15.49
C ILE A 89 -5.13 20.96 -16.25
N SER A 90 -5.03 21.16 -17.56
CA SER A 90 -3.98 20.54 -18.38
C SER A 90 -2.57 20.97 -17.95
N GLY A 91 -2.44 22.19 -17.43
CA GLY A 91 -1.20 22.73 -16.86
C GLY A 91 -0.75 21.99 -15.61
N TYR A 92 -1.67 21.68 -14.69
CA TYR A 92 -1.35 20.90 -13.49
C TYR A 92 -0.83 19.50 -13.85
N ILE A 93 -1.45 18.83 -14.83
CA ILE A 93 -1.02 17.50 -15.24
C ILE A 93 0.38 17.53 -15.85
N ARG A 94 0.68 18.51 -16.74
CA ARG A 94 2.03 18.68 -17.30
C ARG A 94 3.06 19.01 -16.20
N ALA A 95 2.72 19.93 -15.31
CA ALA A 95 3.59 20.32 -14.20
C ALA A 95 3.88 19.16 -13.22
N ALA A 96 2.98 18.23 -13.06
CA ALA A 96 3.16 17.02 -12.27
C ALA A 96 3.96 15.94 -13.01
N LEU A 97 3.62 15.71 -14.28
CA LEU A 97 4.14 14.59 -15.07
C LEU A 97 5.60 14.81 -15.48
N VAL A 98 5.95 16.03 -15.96
CA VAL A 98 7.29 16.28 -16.51
C VAL A 98 8.40 16.07 -15.47
N PRO A 99 8.37 16.67 -14.27
CA PRO A 99 9.41 16.44 -13.27
C PRO A 99 9.43 14.98 -12.78
N ALA A 100 8.27 14.36 -12.59
CA ALA A 100 8.21 12.97 -12.14
C ALA A 100 8.84 12.01 -13.17
N VAL A 101 8.58 12.21 -14.46
CA VAL A 101 9.19 11.42 -15.54
C VAL A 101 10.69 11.69 -15.64
N LEU A 102 11.13 12.95 -15.53
CA LEU A 102 12.57 13.28 -15.54
C LEU A 102 13.32 12.60 -14.40
N VAL A 103 12.77 12.65 -13.18
CA VAL A 103 13.35 11.97 -12.02
C VAL A 103 13.35 10.45 -12.21
N ALA A 104 12.27 9.87 -12.72
CA ALA A 104 12.20 8.44 -13.01
C ALA A 104 13.22 8.01 -14.07
N THR A 105 13.42 8.83 -15.10
CA THR A 105 14.40 8.58 -16.15
C THR A 105 15.83 8.70 -15.62
N ALA A 106 16.11 9.70 -14.78
CA ALA A 106 17.42 9.86 -14.15
C ALA A 106 17.75 8.66 -13.25
N PHE A 107 16.83 8.23 -12.39
CA PHE A 107 17.01 7.00 -11.60
C PHE A 107 17.16 5.76 -12.49
N GLY A 108 16.38 5.68 -13.58
CA GLY A 108 16.49 4.60 -14.55
C GLY A 108 17.88 4.53 -15.17
N ALA A 109 18.43 5.65 -15.60
CA ALA A 109 19.77 5.73 -16.17
C ALA A 109 20.84 5.28 -15.16
N VAL A 110 20.79 5.77 -13.92
CA VAL A 110 21.74 5.40 -12.87
C VAL A 110 21.67 3.93 -12.49
N LEU A 111 20.46 3.36 -12.46
CA LEU A 111 20.23 1.99 -12.02
C LEU A 111 20.13 0.98 -13.16
N TYR A 112 20.31 1.39 -14.41
CA TYR A 112 20.30 0.51 -15.55
C TYR A 112 21.24 -0.72 -15.40
N PRO A 113 22.49 -0.56 -14.89
CA PRO A 113 23.39 -1.70 -14.69
C PRO A 113 22.87 -2.77 -13.74
N ARG A 114 21.95 -2.40 -12.80
CA ARG A 114 21.37 -3.31 -11.80
C ARG A 114 19.98 -3.81 -12.18
N LEU A 115 19.17 -3.00 -12.83
CA LEU A 115 17.77 -3.27 -13.15
C LEU A 115 17.55 -3.70 -14.61
N GLY A 116 18.53 -3.46 -15.48
CA GLY A 116 18.41 -3.76 -16.92
C GLY A 116 17.16 -3.11 -17.53
N LEU A 117 16.39 -3.90 -18.28
CA LEU A 117 15.15 -3.42 -18.94
C LEU A 117 14.09 -2.86 -17.98
N LEU A 118 14.10 -3.26 -16.70
CA LEU A 118 13.19 -2.71 -15.70
C LEU A 118 13.45 -1.22 -15.45
N ALA A 119 14.70 -0.78 -15.57
CA ALA A 119 15.06 0.63 -15.44
C ALA A 119 14.39 1.50 -16.51
N VAL A 120 14.27 0.97 -17.75
CA VAL A 120 13.58 1.64 -18.85
C VAL A 120 12.07 1.75 -18.61
N ALA A 121 11.50 0.81 -17.85
CA ALA A 121 10.08 0.83 -17.51
C ALA A 121 9.70 1.85 -16.42
N LEU A 122 10.66 2.35 -15.61
CA LEU A 122 10.39 3.27 -14.51
C LEU A 122 9.60 4.53 -14.94
N PRO A 123 9.96 5.25 -16.02
CA PRO A 123 9.18 6.38 -16.48
C PRO A 123 7.75 6.02 -16.86
N VAL A 124 7.53 4.84 -17.46
CA VAL A 124 6.20 4.36 -17.85
C VAL A 124 5.36 4.04 -16.62
N MET A 125 5.94 3.41 -15.59
CA MET A 125 5.29 3.16 -14.31
C MET A 125 4.81 4.46 -13.66
N VAL A 126 5.68 5.47 -13.62
CA VAL A 126 5.36 6.80 -13.07
C VAL A 126 4.27 7.50 -13.89
N VAL A 127 4.34 7.44 -15.22
CA VAL A 127 3.28 7.97 -16.11
C VAL A 127 1.94 7.32 -15.80
N ALA A 128 1.88 5.99 -15.70
CA ALA A 128 0.64 5.28 -15.39
C ALA A 128 0.05 5.75 -14.05
N ASP A 129 0.86 5.81 -12.99
CA ASP A 129 0.43 6.22 -11.64
C ASP A 129 -0.10 7.66 -11.63
N VAL A 130 0.62 8.60 -12.27
CA VAL A 130 0.26 10.03 -12.31
C VAL A 130 -1.02 10.25 -13.12
N LEU A 131 -1.17 9.58 -14.27
CA LEU A 131 -2.39 9.69 -15.08
C LEU A 131 -3.62 9.08 -14.38
N LEU A 132 -3.47 7.94 -13.70
CA LEU A 132 -4.52 7.35 -12.89
C LEU A 132 -4.91 8.26 -11.71
N ALA A 133 -3.94 8.92 -11.06
CA ALA A 133 -4.22 9.91 -10.03
C ALA A 133 -5.00 11.11 -10.60
N ALA A 134 -4.66 11.59 -11.80
CA ALA A 134 -5.40 12.64 -12.47
C ALA A 134 -6.88 12.22 -12.71
N THR A 135 -7.16 10.97 -13.13
CA THR A 135 -8.54 10.50 -13.28
C THR A 135 -9.33 10.53 -11.96
N ARG A 136 -8.66 10.21 -10.83
CA ARG A 136 -9.25 10.34 -9.48
C ARG A 136 -9.60 11.79 -9.14
N GLY A 137 -8.75 12.74 -9.52
CA GLY A 137 -9.01 14.17 -9.38
C GLY A 137 -10.30 14.63 -10.09
N PHE A 138 -10.62 14.02 -11.21
CA PHE A 138 -11.93 14.22 -11.90
C PHE A 138 -13.11 13.50 -11.22
N GLY A 139 -12.91 12.81 -10.10
CA GLY A 139 -13.92 12.01 -9.41
C GLY A 139 -14.17 10.65 -10.06
N ALA A 140 -13.34 10.24 -11.02
CA ALA A 140 -13.50 8.95 -11.69
C ALA A 140 -12.64 7.88 -11.02
N MET A 141 -13.27 7.08 -10.14
CA MET A 141 -12.61 5.96 -9.47
C MET A 141 -12.54 4.70 -10.34
N ARG A 142 -13.45 4.53 -11.30
CA ARG A 142 -13.50 3.34 -12.18
C ARG A 142 -12.19 3.05 -12.90
N PRO A 143 -11.48 4.02 -13.50
CA PRO A 143 -10.19 3.74 -14.15
C PRO A 143 -9.16 3.16 -13.19
N THR A 144 -9.07 3.69 -11.98
CA THR A 144 -8.14 3.16 -10.97
C THR A 144 -8.50 1.73 -10.58
N VAL A 145 -9.77 1.43 -10.31
CA VAL A 145 -10.21 0.07 -9.94
C VAL A 145 -9.96 -0.93 -11.08
N LEU A 146 -10.34 -0.56 -12.31
CA LEU A 146 -10.23 -1.47 -13.45
C LEU A 146 -8.80 -1.63 -13.96
N LEU A 147 -8.04 -0.53 -14.09
CA LEU A 147 -6.70 -0.58 -14.67
C LEU A 147 -5.65 -0.96 -13.64
N ASP A 148 -5.61 -0.28 -12.49
CA ASP A 148 -4.60 -0.51 -11.45
C ASP A 148 -4.98 -1.69 -10.51
N GLY A 149 -6.26 -1.75 -10.11
CA GLY A 149 -6.74 -2.78 -9.18
C GLY A 149 -6.96 -4.16 -9.82
N MET A 150 -7.27 -4.24 -11.12
CA MET A 150 -7.63 -5.51 -11.77
C MET A 150 -6.73 -5.84 -12.95
N ALA A 151 -6.69 -4.97 -13.98
CA ALA A 151 -6.02 -5.27 -15.24
C ALA A 151 -4.51 -5.39 -15.09
N LEU A 152 -3.86 -4.46 -14.40
CA LEU A 152 -2.42 -4.46 -14.19
C LEU A 152 -1.94 -5.74 -13.49
N PRO A 153 -2.46 -6.12 -12.29
CA PRO A 153 -2.02 -7.34 -11.62
C PRO A 153 -2.35 -8.62 -12.40
N ALA A 154 -3.51 -8.68 -13.06
CA ALA A 154 -3.90 -9.82 -13.86
C ALA A 154 -3.00 -10.00 -15.08
N LEU A 155 -2.69 -8.93 -15.81
CA LEU A 155 -1.78 -8.97 -16.95
C LEU A 155 -0.34 -9.29 -16.50
N GLN A 156 0.11 -8.75 -15.37
CA GLN A 156 1.40 -9.11 -14.78
C GLN A 156 1.47 -10.60 -14.49
N PHE A 157 0.46 -11.16 -13.85
CA PHE A 157 0.39 -12.59 -13.59
C PHE A 157 0.40 -13.41 -14.89
N LEU A 158 -0.43 -13.06 -15.87
CA LEU A 158 -0.52 -13.81 -17.13
C LEU A 158 0.79 -13.79 -17.92
N LEU A 159 1.44 -12.63 -18.05
CA LEU A 159 2.69 -12.53 -18.80
C LEU A 159 3.86 -13.18 -18.05
N VAL A 160 3.92 -13.07 -16.73
CA VAL A 160 4.92 -13.76 -15.91
C VAL A 160 4.70 -15.28 -15.97
N ALA A 161 3.45 -15.76 -15.94
CA ALA A 161 3.14 -17.17 -16.11
C ALA A 161 3.53 -17.68 -17.51
N ALA A 162 3.28 -16.91 -18.55
CA ALA A 162 3.73 -17.24 -19.91
C ALA A 162 5.27 -17.32 -20.01
N ALA A 163 5.99 -16.38 -19.40
CA ALA A 163 7.45 -16.41 -19.31
C ALA A 163 7.96 -17.62 -18.51
N ALA A 164 7.22 -18.04 -17.49
CA ALA A 164 7.52 -19.21 -16.68
C ALA A 164 7.34 -20.51 -17.47
N VAL A 165 6.28 -20.64 -18.25
CA VAL A 165 6.06 -21.78 -19.15
C VAL A 165 7.17 -21.87 -20.20
N ALA A 166 7.65 -20.73 -20.72
CA ALA A 166 8.77 -20.68 -21.65
C ALA A 166 10.13 -20.94 -20.97
N VAL A 167 10.18 -21.08 -19.64
CA VAL A 167 11.40 -21.29 -18.83
C VAL A 167 12.49 -20.26 -19.14
N ARG A 168 12.10 -19.00 -19.24
CA ARG A 168 13.00 -17.89 -19.62
C ARG A 168 13.10 -16.85 -18.51
N PRO A 169 13.98 -17.02 -17.51
CA PRO A 169 14.09 -16.12 -16.36
C PRO A 169 14.46 -14.68 -16.73
N GLN A 170 15.22 -14.48 -17.81
CA GLN A 170 15.60 -13.14 -18.29
C GLN A 170 14.40 -12.29 -18.75
N TRP A 171 13.27 -12.90 -19.12
CA TRP A 171 12.06 -12.20 -19.54
C TRP A 171 11.13 -11.81 -18.39
N LEU A 172 11.33 -12.37 -17.17
CA LEU A 172 10.48 -12.08 -16.01
C LEU A 172 10.32 -10.59 -15.71
N PRO A 173 11.43 -9.79 -15.64
CA PRO A 173 11.30 -8.37 -15.35
C PRO A 173 10.51 -7.62 -16.43
N LEU A 174 10.74 -7.96 -17.70
CA LEU A 174 10.01 -7.34 -18.80
C LEU A 174 8.54 -7.77 -18.83
N ALA A 175 8.23 -9.05 -18.64
CA ALA A 175 6.87 -9.57 -18.56
C ALA A 175 6.06 -8.91 -17.43
N TRP A 176 6.72 -8.62 -16.31
CA TRP A 176 6.10 -7.91 -15.19
C TRP A 176 5.90 -6.41 -15.47
N ALA A 177 6.81 -5.77 -16.19
CA ALA A 177 6.76 -4.33 -16.45
C ALA A 177 5.87 -3.96 -17.66
N LEU A 178 5.78 -4.83 -18.65
CA LEU A 178 5.08 -4.57 -19.91
C LEU A 178 3.61 -4.11 -19.73
N PRO A 179 2.82 -4.64 -18.78
CA PRO A 179 1.43 -4.20 -18.54
C PRO A 179 1.27 -2.72 -18.17
N TYR A 180 2.30 -2.06 -17.69
CA TYR A 180 2.23 -0.63 -17.42
C TYR A 180 2.02 0.21 -18.69
N LEU A 181 2.48 -0.26 -19.86
CA LEU A 181 2.29 0.42 -21.15
C LEU A 181 0.79 0.55 -21.52
N PRO A 182 0.02 -0.54 -21.65
CA PRO A 182 -1.40 -0.44 -21.96
C PRO A 182 -2.17 0.28 -20.85
N VAL A 183 -1.80 0.15 -19.59
CA VAL A 183 -2.43 0.88 -18.47
C VAL A 183 -2.20 2.39 -18.62
N ALA A 184 -0.98 2.84 -18.90
CA ALA A 184 -0.67 4.25 -19.13
C ALA A 184 -1.42 4.80 -20.35
N LEU A 185 -1.46 4.03 -21.45
CA LEU A 185 -2.16 4.42 -22.68
C LEU A 185 -3.68 4.56 -22.44
N LEU A 186 -4.30 3.56 -21.81
CA LEU A 186 -5.74 3.59 -21.50
C LEU A 186 -6.08 4.71 -20.50
N ALA A 187 -5.24 4.96 -19.51
CA ALA A 187 -5.40 6.09 -18.61
C ALA A 187 -5.33 7.43 -19.35
N ALA A 188 -4.36 7.57 -20.29
CA ALA A 188 -4.24 8.76 -21.13
C ALA A 188 -5.45 8.98 -22.04
N ILE A 189 -5.97 7.90 -22.68
CA ILE A 189 -7.16 7.97 -23.53
C ILE A 189 -8.39 8.43 -22.72
N GLN A 190 -8.59 7.84 -21.55
CA GLN A 190 -9.70 8.20 -20.66
C GLN A 190 -9.60 9.63 -20.15
N LEU A 191 -8.37 10.11 -19.93
CA LEU A 191 -8.12 11.47 -19.49
C LEU A 191 -8.33 12.49 -20.62
N ARG A 192 -7.94 12.16 -21.86
CA ARG A 192 -8.15 13.01 -23.05
C ARG A 192 -9.60 13.47 -23.22
N GLY A 193 -10.56 12.59 -22.99
CA GLY A 193 -11.99 12.90 -23.07
C GLY A 193 -12.51 13.84 -21.99
N ARG A 194 -11.72 14.13 -20.97
CA ARG A 194 -12.08 14.96 -19.81
C ARG A 194 -11.29 16.25 -19.69
N LEU A 195 -10.22 16.40 -20.47
CA LEU A 195 -9.37 17.59 -20.44
C LEU A 195 -9.97 18.70 -21.29
N PRO A 196 -10.15 19.91 -20.71
CA PRO A 196 -10.42 21.09 -21.51
C PRO A 196 -9.20 21.40 -22.40
N ARG A 197 -9.45 21.81 -23.63
CA ARG A 197 -8.41 22.24 -24.60
C ARG A 197 -7.98 23.68 -24.29
N THR A 198 -7.34 23.88 -23.14
CA THR A 198 -6.94 25.20 -22.68
C THR A 198 -5.41 25.35 -22.74
N PRO A 199 -4.88 26.53 -23.03
CA PRO A 199 -3.46 26.80 -22.98
C PRO A 199 -2.91 26.68 -21.56
N TYR A 200 -1.59 26.50 -21.44
CA TYR A 200 -0.90 26.51 -20.16
C TYR A 200 -0.98 27.91 -19.55
N LEU A 201 -1.54 28.01 -18.35
CA LEU A 201 -1.62 29.26 -17.60
C LEU A 201 -0.36 29.43 -16.73
N PRO A 202 0.33 30.60 -16.80
CA PRO A 202 1.46 30.91 -15.94
C PRO A 202 1.08 30.79 -14.45
N GLY A 203 2.01 30.26 -13.63
CA GLY A 203 1.77 30.07 -12.19
C GLY A 203 1.24 28.68 -11.79
N THR A 204 0.55 27.96 -12.68
CA THR A 204 -0.04 26.63 -12.41
C THR A 204 0.99 25.64 -11.83
N GLY A 205 2.19 25.58 -12.39
CA GLY A 205 3.24 24.71 -11.90
C GLY A 205 3.76 25.12 -10.52
N ARG A 206 3.91 26.43 -10.27
CA ARG A 206 4.36 26.96 -8.98
C ARG A 206 3.37 26.63 -7.87
N ASP A 207 2.08 26.75 -8.13
CA ASP A 207 1.03 26.45 -7.16
C ASP A 207 1.03 24.97 -6.80
N LEU A 208 1.12 24.08 -7.81
CA LEU A 208 1.20 22.63 -7.60
C LEU A 208 2.41 22.29 -6.71
N TRP A 209 3.60 22.76 -7.06
CA TRP A 209 4.82 22.36 -6.38
C TRP A 209 4.97 22.99 -5.00
N ARG A 210 4.45 24.20 -4.78
CA ARG A 210 4.38 24.81 -3.44
C ARG A 210 3.58 23.94 -2.45
N TYR A 211 2.55 23.27 -2.93
CA TYR A 211 1.74 22.33 -2.14
C TYR A 211 2.38 20.94 -2.05
N THR A 212 2.92 20.44 -3.16
CA THR A 212 3.32 19.04 -3.30
C THR A 212 4.75 18.79 -2.80
N ALA A 213 5.69 19.74 -2.98
CA ALA A 213 7.08 19.56 -2.61
C ALA A 213 7.32 19.23 -1.12
N PRO A 214 6.68 19.91 -0.15
CA PRO A 214 6.82 19.51 1.27
C PRO A 214 6.31 18.10 1.56
N ARG A 215 5.29 17.66 0.83
CA ARG A 215 4.67 16.32 0.97
C ARG A 215 5.47 15.22 0.27
N SER A 216 6.23 15.56 -0.76
CA SER A 216 7.01 14.60 -1.54
C SER A 216 8.05 13.87 -0.69
N MET A 217 8.61 14.52 0.32
CA MET A 217 9.52 13.88 1.28
C MET A 217 8.81 12.78 2.09
N ALA A 218 7.63 13.07 2.64
CA ALA A 218 6.84 12.07 3.37
C ALA A 218 6.40 10.92 2.46
N GLY A 219 5.97 11.23 1.22
CA GLY A 219 5.63 10.25 0.20
C GLY A 219 6.81 9.36 -0.19
N ALA A 220 8.01 9.93 -0.33
CA ALA A 220 9.23 9.19 -0.61
C ALA A 220 9.60 8.25 0.55
N ILE A 221 9.59 8.73 1.78
CA ILE A 221 9.82 7.91 2.98
C ILE A 221 8.84 6.74 3.02
N GLN A 222 7.56 7.00 2.79
CA GLN A 222 6.53 5.95 2.76
C GLN A 222 6.77 4.93 1.64
N ALA A 223 7.15 5.36 0.44
CA ALA A 223 7.42 4.49 -0.69
C ALA A 223 8.65 3.59 -0.44
N VAL A 224 9.69 4.16 0.16
CA VAL A 224 10.88 3.41 0.59
C VAL A 224 10.49 2.37 1.64
N PHE A 225 9.80 2.79 2.70
CA PHE A 225 9.44 1.90 3.80
C PHE A 225 8.61 0.69 3.37
N GLN A 226 7.74 0.84 2.36
CA GLN A 226 6.89 -0.25 1.89
C GLN A 226 7.65 -1.41 1.23
N ARG A 227 8.89 -1.19 0.78
CA ARG A 227 9.66 -2.16 -0.02
C ARG A 227 11.09 -2.38 0.49
N LEU A 228 11.50 -1.58 1.47
CA LEU A 228 12.86 -1.56 1.99
C LEU A 228 13.29 -2.92 2.55
N ASP A 229 12.37 -3.62 3.21
CA ASP A 229 12.59 -4.94 3.79
C ASP A 229 13.12 -5.95 2.77
N ILE A 230 12.48 -6.07 1.61
CA ILE A 230 12.89 -7.01 0.56
C ILE A 230 14.28 -6.63 0.00
N VAL A 231 14.52 -5.33 -0.18
CA VAL A 231 15.79 -4.84 -0.75
C VAL A 231 16.93 -5.07 0.24
N ILE A 232 16.75 -4.77 1.53
CA ILE A 232 17.78 -5.00 2.56
C ILE A 232 18.09 -6.50 2.69
N VAL A 233 17.07 -7.35 2.71
CA VAL A 233 17.27 -8.81 2.75
C VAL A 233 18.09 -9.30 1.56
N ALA A 234 17.82 -8.78 0.37
CA ALA A 234 18.58 -9.16 -0.82
C ALA A 234 20.04 -8.70 -0.77
N VAL A 235 20.28 -7.51 -0.24
CA VAL A 235 21.65 -6.94 -0.16
C VAL A 235 22.49 -7.63 0.92
N LEU A 236 21.90 -7.90 2.08
CA LEU A 236 22.64 -8.43 3.25
C LEU A 236 22.58 -9.97 3.33
N GLY A 237 21.47 -10.59 2.92
CA GLY A 237 21.25 -12.03 3.01
C GLY A 237 21.30 -12.76 1.65
N GLY A 238 21.32 -11.99 0.56
CA GLY A 238 21.35 -12.53 -0.80
C GLY A 238 19.96 -12.86 -1.38
N PRO A 239 19.90 -13.17 -2.70
CA PRO A 239 18.64 -13.38 -3.42
C PRO A 239 17.80 -14.53 -2.87
N VAL A 240 18.41 -15.63 -2.45
CA VAL A 240 17.70 -16.80 -1.90
C VAL A 240 16.91 -16.41 -0.66
N GLN A 241 17.52 -15.67 0.27
CA GLN A 241 16.85 -15.19 1.49
C GLN A 241 15.73 -14.20 1.16
N ALA A 242 15.91 -13.36 0.14
CA ALA A 242 14.87 -12.45 -0.34
C ALA A 242 13.67 -13.22 -0.93
N ALA A 243 13.89 -14.34 -1.64
CA ALA A 243 12.81 -15.20 -2.12
C ALA A 243 12.02 -15.82 -0.96
N VAL A 244 12.71 -16.42 0.00
CA VAL A 244 12.13 -17.04 1.20
C VAL A 244 11.32 -16.02 2.01
N TYR A 245 11.90 -14.84 2.27
CA TYR A 245 11.24 -13.75 2.97
C TYR A 245 10.00 -13.24 2.22
N THR A 246 10.12 -13.06 0.89
CA THR A 246 9.00 -12.59 0.06
C THR A 246 7.85 -13.58 0.07
N ALA A 247 8.10 -14.87 -0.04
CA ALA A 247 7.07 -15.92 0.01
C ALA A 247 6.32 -15.89 1.36
N ALA A 248 7.05 -15.89 2.49
CA ALA A 248 6.44 -15.87 3.82
C ALA A 248 5.63 -14.59 4.07
N THR A 249 6.11 -13.44 3.60
CA THR A 249 5.46 -12.16 3.88
C THR A 249 4.28 -11.81 2.96
N ARG A 250 3.96 -12.64 1.96
CA ARG A 250 2.79 -12.40 1.06
C ARG A 250 1.46 -12.35 1.78
N PHE A 251 1.33 -13.04 2.87
CA PHE A 251 0.11 -13.06 3.68
C PHE A 251 -0.16 -11.74 4.45
N LYS A 252 0.82 -10.82 4.53
CA LYS A 252 0.64 -9.48 5.14
C LYS A 252 -0.53 -8.69 4.53
N VAL A 253 -0.82 -8.91 3.26
CA VAL A 253 -1.89 -8.21 2.52
C VAL A 253 -3.25 -8.36 3.20
N VAL A 254 -3.56 -9.52 3.76
CA VAL A 254 -4.87 -9.78 4.42
C VAL A 254 -5.07 -8.85 5.62
N GLY A 255 -4.06 -8.73 6.49
CA GLY A 255 -4.12 -7.82 7.64
C GLY A 255 -4.18 -6.34 7.22
N GLN A 256 -3.48 -5.97 6.16
CA GLN A 256 -3.51 -4.61 5.63
C GLN A 256 -4.89 -4.21 5.09
N LEU A 257 -5.56 -5.09 4.35
CA LEU A 257 -6.91 -4.84 3.82
C LEU A 257 -7.94 -4.66 4.95
N ALA A 258 -7.91 -5.51 5.97
CA ALA A 258 -8.79 -5.39 7.12
C ALA A 258 -8.58 -4.04 7.86
N ASN A 259 -7.31 -3.69 8.10
CA ASN A 259 -6.98 -2.43 8.78
C ASN A 259 -7.40 -1.21 7.95
N GLN A 260 -7.16 -1.20 6.63
CA GLN A 260 -7.55 -0.09 5.75
C GLN A 260 -9.07 0.08 5.67
N GLY A 261 -9.81 -1.02 5.53
CA GLY A 261 -11.26 -0.99 5.47
C GLY A 261 -11.88 -0.41 6.73
N LEU A 262 -11.40 -0.87 7.89
CA LEU A 262 -11.89 -0.40 9.18
C LEU A 262 -11.46 1.05 9.47
N ALA A 263 -10.23 1.43 9.09
CA ALA A 263 -9.74 2.80 9.21
C ALA A 263 -10.63 3.79 8.43
N GLN A 264 -10.95 3.48 7.17
CA GLN A 264 -11.81 4.33 6.35
C GLN A 264 -13.21 4.53 6.96
N ALA A 265 -13.75 3.52 7.63
CA ALA A 265 -15.07 3.60 8.28
C ALA A 265 -15.05 4.42 9.59
N VAL A 266 -13.98 4.30 10.37
CA VAL A 266 -13.90 4.86 11.73
C VAL A 266 -13.25 6.24 11.76
N GLN A 267 -12.28 6.51 10.90
CA GLN A 267 -11.49 7.75 10.91
C GLN A 267 -12.33 9.04 10.88
N PRO A 268 -13.36 9.20 10.03
CA PRO A 268 -14.14 10.45 10.02
C PRO A 268 -14.90 10.72 11.34
N ARG A 269 -15.40 9.64 11.96
CA ARG A 269 -16.11 9.73 13.25
C ARG A 269 -15.15 10.05 14.39
N LEU A 270 -13.96 9.43 14.34
CA LEU A 270 -12.90 9.63 15.32
C LEU A 270 -12.37 11.08 15.27
N VAL A 271 -12.15 11.62 14.06
CA VAL A 271 -11.74 13.02 13.86
C VAL A 271 -12.75 13.99 14.47
N ARG A 272 -14.06 13.76 14.25
CA ARG A 272 -15.13 14.59 14.86
C ARG A 272 -15.08 14.49 16.37
N ALA A 273 -15.10 13.29 16.95
CA ALA A 273 -15.08 13.10 18.39
C ALA A 273 -13.85 13.75 19.05
N MET A 274 -12.68 13.71 18.42
CA MET A 274 -11.46 14.36 18.91
C MET A 274 -11.52 15.87 18.75
N ALA A 275 -12.08 16.40 17.65
CA ALA A 275 -12.23 17.84 17.42
C ALA A 275 -13.25 18.47 18.39
N ASP A 276 -14.34 17.76 18.69
CA ASP A 276 -15.38 18.20 19.61
C ASP A 276 -14.99 17.99 21.09
N GLY A 277 -13.81 17.41 21.38
CA GLY A 277 -13.33 17.13 22.74
C GLY A 277 -14.05 15.96 23.44
N GLU A 278 -14.85 15.18 22.71
CA GLU A 278 -15.62 14.04 23.22
C GLU A 278 -14.75 12.80 23.44
N LEU A 279 -13.83 12.83 24.42
CA LEU A 279 -12.89 11.75 24.69
C LEU A 279 -13.58 10.41 25.03
N ALA A 280 -14.76 10.46 25.65
CA ALA A 280 -15.54 9.26 25.95
C ALA A 280 -15.98 8.55 24.65
N ARG A 281 -16.44 9.33 23.66
CA ARG A 281 -16.84 8.82 22.33
C ARG A 281 -15.64 8.33 21.52
N ALA A 282 -14.52 9.07 21.55
CA ALA A 282 -13.28 8.64 20.91
C ALA A 282 -12.77 7.32 21.50
N ARG A 283 -12.86 7.13 22.82
CA ARG A 283 -12.53 5.87 23.51
C ARG A 283 -13.42 4.72 23.07
N GLU A 284 -14.74 4.95 23.01
CA GLU A 284 -15.69 3.94 22.53
C GLU A 284 -15.37 3.49 21.09
N LEU A 285 -15.18 4.44 20.17
CA LEU A 285 -14.85 4.16 18.77
C LEU A 285 -13.52 3.40 18.64
N TYR A 286 -12.49 3.82 19.39
CA TYR A 286 -11.18 3.18 19.35
C TYR A 286 -11.25 1.73 19.86
N GLN A 287 -11.88 1.48 21.03
CA GLN A 287 -12.01 0.15 21.60
C GLN A 287 -12.86 -0.77 20.71
N ALA A 288 -13.96 -0.27 20.17
CA ALA A 288 -14.81 -1.02 19.26
C ALA A 288 -14.07 -1.39 17.96
N ALA A 289 -13.35 -0.44 17.37
CA ALA A 289 -12.55 -0.71 16.17
C ALA A 289 -11.44 -1.73 16.45
N THR A 290 -10.78 -1.66 17.59
CA THR A 290 -9.74 -2.62 17.98
C THR A 290 -10.31 -4.04 18.12
N VAL A 291 -11.47 -4.21 18.77
CA VAL A 291 -12.11 -5.52 18.90
C VAL A 291 -12.46 -6.10 17.53
N TRP A 292 -13.05 -5.30 16.64
CA TRP A 292 -13.37 -5.76 15.29
C TRP A 292 -12.12 -6.10 14.48
N LEU A 293 -11.05 -5.32 14.62
CA LEU A 293 -9.79 -5.61 13.96
C LEU A 293 -9.20 -6.94 14.44
N VAL A 294 -9.21 -7.19 15.74
CA VAL A 294 -8.77 -8.46 16.35
C VAL A 294 -9.63 -9.63 15.83
N LEU A 295 -10.95 -9.52 15.89
CA LEU A 295 -11.85 -10.58 15.46
C LEU A 295 -11.73 -10.93 13.97
N LEU A 296 -11.48 -9.93 13.13
CA LEU A 296 -11.32 -10.14 11.70
C LEU A 296 -9.93 -10.70 11.33
N THR A 297 -8.88 -10.32 12.07
CA THR A 297 -7.50 -10.65 11.66
C THR A 297 -6.88 -11.81 12.42
N TRP A 298 -7.19 -12.00 13.72
CA TRP A 298 -6.59 -13.05 14.51
C TRP A 298 -6.91 -14.47 14.01
N PRO A 299 -8.14 -14.81 13.60
CA PRO A 299 -8.40 -16.14 13.02
C PRO A 299 -7.54 -16.39 11.78
N VAL A 300 -7.31 -15.35 10.96
CA VAL A 300 -6.47 -15.47 9.77
C VAL A 300 -5.00 -15.70 10.15
N TRP A 301 -4.47 -14.97 11.15
CA TRP A 301 -3.08 -15.13 11.59
C TRP A 301 -2.84 -16.44 12.33
N LEU A 302 -3.80 -16.89 13.14
CA LEU A 302 -3.74 -18.21 13.77
C LEU A 302 -3.82 -19.33 12.73
N GLY A 303 -4.72 -19.21 11.75
CA GLY A 303 -4.80 -20.13 10.62
C GLY A 303 -3.52 -20.13 9.79
N TYR A 304 -2.93 -18.96 9.53
CA TYR A 304 -1.64 -18.86 8.85
C TYR A 304 -0.52 -19.53 9.64
N ALA A 305 -0.42 -19.29 10.94
CA ALA A 305 0.60 -19.90 11.80
C ALA A 305 0.44 -21.44 11.86
N ALA A 306 -0.79 -21.94 12.04
CA ALA A 306 -1.09 -23.37 12.10
C ALA A 306 -0.84 -24.08 10.77
N LEU A 307 -1.18 -23.42 9.65
CA LEU A 307 -1.05 -23.99 8.31
C LEU A 307 0.25 -23.61 7.61
N ALA A 308 1.16 -22.86 8.24
CA ALA A 308 2.39 -22.36 7.65
C ALA A 308 3.21 -23.45 6.91
N PRO A 309 3.43 -24.66 7.44
CA PRO A 309 4.20 -25.68 6.72
C PRO A 309 3.58 -26.07 5.37
N TRP A 310 2.24 -26.17 5.29
CA TRP A 310 1.51 -26.51 4.06
C TRP A 310 1.43 -25.33 3.11
N LEU A 311 1.14 -24.14 3.62
CA LEU A 311 1.02 -22.93 2.83
C LEU A 311 2.36 -22.54 2.20
N LEU A 312 3.47 -22.74 2.90
CA LEU A 312 4.80 -22.43 2.36
C LEU A 312 5.25 -23.45 1.32
N ARG A 313 4.81 -24.71 1.39
CA ARG A 313 5.03 -25.70 0.32
C ARG A 313 4.34 -25.35 -1.00
N LEU A 314 3.34 -24.45 -0.99
CA LEU A 314 2.75 -23.93 -2.23
C LEU A 314 3.78 -23.18 -3.09
N PHE A 315 4.81 -22.61 -2.47
CA PHE A 315 5.88 -21.89 -3.17
C PHE A 315 6.99 -22.79 -3.72
N GLY A 316 6.99 -24.09 -3.39
CA GLY A 316 7.95 -25.06 -3.85
C GLY A 316 8.78 -25.72 -2.74
N ALA A 317 9.63 -26.68 -3.13
CA ALA A 317 10.53 -27.34 -2.19
C ALA A 317 11.57 -26.37 -1.62
N GLY A 318 11.81 -26.44 -0.31
CA GLY A 318 12.78 -25.58 0.37
C GLY A 318 12.20 -24.28 0.95
N TYR A 319 10.95 -23.91 0.62
CA TYR A 319 10.29 -22.74 1.25
C TYR A 319 9.68 -23.06 2.62
N ASP A 320 9.62 -24.30 3.02
CA ASP A 320 9.28 -24.75 4.38
C ASP A 320 10.28 -24.22 5.44
N THR A 321 11.52 -23.93 5.05
CA THR A 321 12.50 -23.23 5.90
C THR A 321 12.00 -21.85 6.38
N ALA A 322 10.99 -21.27 5.73
CA ALA A 322 10.36 -20.02 6.11
C ALA A 322 9.30 -20.14 7.22
N VAL A 323 9.02 -21.34 7.75
CA VAL A 323 8.04 -21.54 8.84
C VAL A 323 8.33 -20.64 10.05
N PRO A 324 9.57 -20.53 10.57
CA PRO A 324 9.87 -19.61 11.66
C PRO A 324 9.57 -18.14 11.31
N VAL A 325 9.83 -17.74 10.06
CA VAL A 325 9.50 -16.39 9.54
C VAL A 325 7.99 -16.16 9.59
N ALA A 326 7.20 -17.15 9.17
CA ALA A 326 5.73 -17.08 9.17
C ALA A 326 5.16 -16.95 10.61
N LEU A 327 5.72 -17.70 11.56
CA LEU A 327 5.28 -17.66 12.96
C LEU A 327 5.56 -16.30 13.61
N VAL A 328 6.76 -15.77 13.44
CA VAL A 328 7.12 -14.43 13.94
C VAL A 328 6.25 -13.36 13.29
N LEU A 329 6.03 -13.46 11.98
CA LEU A 329 5.16 -12.54 11.25
C LEU A 329 3.73 -12.56 11.82
N ALA A 330 3.14 -13.75 12.00
CA ALA A 330 1.80 -13.92 12.54
C ALA A 330 1.68 -13.30 13.95
N GLY A 331 2.61 -13.63 14.85
CA GLY A 331 2.64 -13.08 16.20
C GLY A 331 2.77 -11.56 16.22
N THR A 332 3.64 -11.01 15.38
CA THR A 332 3.82 -9.56 15.25
C THR A 332 2.56 -8.87 14.73
N MET A 333 1.89 -9.45 13.74
CA MET A 333 0.65 -8.89 13.20
C MET A 333 -0.51 -8.99 14.20
N MET A 334 -0.58 -10.04 15.01
CA MET A 334 -1.54 -10.15 16.10
C MET A 334 -1.29 -9.08 17.17
N LEU A 335 -0.03 -8.85 17.55
CA LEU A 335 0.33 -7.77 18.47
C LEU A 335 -0.03 -6.39 17.89
N ALA A 336 0.32 -6.13 16.64
CA ALA A 336 0.02 -4.85 15.98
C ALA A 336 -1.49 -4.58 15.94
N THR A 337 -2.31 -5.58 15.61
CA THR A 337 -3.77 -5.44 15.59
C THR A 337 -4.39 -5.34 16.98
N ALA A 338 -3.77 -5.94 18.02
CA ALA A 338 -4.16 -5.76 19.41
C ALA A 338 -3.94 -4.33 19.94
N CYS A 339 -2.94 -3.62 19.42
CA CYS A 339 -2.79 -2.20 19.71
C CYS A 339 -3.90 -1.34 19.08
N GLY A 340 -4.63 -1.87 18.11
CA GLY A 340 -5.67 -1.16 17.37
C GLY A 340 -5.11 -0.16 16.37
N MET A 341 -5.92 0.84 16.01
CA MET A 341 -5.59 1.84 14.99
C MET A 341 -4.91 3.07 15.61
N VAL A 342 -3.83 2.88 16.39
CA VAL A 342 -3.14 3.91 17.17
C VAL A 342 -2.73 5.13 16.35
N ASP A 343 -2.19 4.92 15.13
CA ASP A 343 -1.74 6.00 14.25
C ASP A 343 -2.92 6.82 13.71
N VAL A 344 -4.06 6.17 13.43
CA VAL A 344 -5.29 6.85 13.01
C VAL A 344 -5.84 7.73 14.12
N VAL A 345 -5.82 7.26 15.38
CA VAL A 345 -6.23 8.04 16.54
C VAL A 345 -5.30 9.23 16.76
N LEU A 346 -3.99 9.01 16.68
CA LEU A 346 -2.98 10.05 16.88
C LEU A 346 -3.09 11.16 15.83
N THR A 347 -3.30 10.79 14.56
CA THR A 347 -3.49 11.74 13.47
C THR A 347 -4.86 12.44 13.56
N ALA A 348 -5.91 11.74 13.98
CA ALA A 348 -7.22 12.34 14.24
C ALA A 348 -7.17 13.39 15.38
N ALA A 349 -6.28 13.20 16.35
CA ALA A 349 -6.00 14.18 17.41
C ALA A 349 -5.12 15.36 16.96
N GLY A 350 -4.74 15.44 15.67
CA GLY A 350 -3.91 16.51 15.11
C GLY A 350 -2.40 16.33 15.30
N HIS A 351 -1.93 15.22 15.89
CA HIS A 351 -0.50 14.96 16.15
C HIS A 351 0.23 14.33 14.97
N THR A 352 0.15 14.94 13.79
CA THR A 352 0.76 14.42 12.55
C THR A 352 2.29 14.37 12.61
N THR A 353 2.93 15.34 13.28
CA THR A 353 4.39 15.35 13.48
C THR A 353 4.83 14.16 14.36
N ALA A 354 4.08 13.85 15.43
CA ALA A 354 4.37 12.70 16.27
C ALA A 354 4.23 11.38 15.49
N SER A 355 3.19 11.25 14.66
CA SER A 355 3.00 10.10 13.76
C SER A 355 4.20 9.93 12.80
N LEU A 356 4.68 11.02 12.20
CA LEU A 356 5.87 11.01 11.34
C LEU A 356 7.13 10.57 12.10
N LEU A 357 7.37 11.12 13.29
CA LEU A 357 8.51 10.76 14.11
C LEU A 357 8.46 9.29 14.55
N ASN A 358 7.28 8.79 14.92
CA ASN A 358 7.08 7.38 15.25
C ASN A 358 7.38 6.47 14.04
N LEU A 359 6.99 6.87 12.84
CA LEU A 359 7.31 6.15 11.61
C LEU A 359 8.83 6.14 11.35
N VAL A 360 9.51 7.29 11.49
CA VAL A 360 10.96 7.39 11.33
C VAL A 360 11.69 6.52 12.37
N ALA A 361 11.26 6.55 13.63
CA ALA A 361 11.81 5.70 14.68
C ALA A 361 11.63 4.20 14.38
N ALA A 362 10.45 3.81 13.87
CA ALA A 362 10.19 2.43 13.44
C ALA A 362 11.10 1.99 12.29
N ILE A 363 11.30 2.86 11.29
CA ILE A 363 12.22 2.60 10.16
C ILE A 363 13.65 2.46 10.68
N ALA A 364 14.11 3.37 11.52
CA ALA A 364 15.45 3.31 12.09
C ALA A 364 15.67 2.00 12.90
N CYS A 365 14.69 1.62 13.73
CA CYS A 365 14.73 0.36 14.47
C CYS A 365 14.78 -0.84 13.51
N THR A 366 13.95 -0.88 12.47
CA THR A 366 13.99 -1.94 11.46
C THR A 366 15.36 -2.04 10.81
N VAL A 367 15.90 -0.94 10.30
CA VAL A 367 17.18 -0.93 9.60
C VAL A 367 18.33 -1.36 10.52
N VAL A 368 18.36 -0.88 11.76
CA VAL A 368 19.39 -1.26 12.72
C VAL A 368 19.35 -2.76 13.03
N LEU A 369 18.16 -3.30 13.28
CA LEU A 369 17.99 -4.72 13.54
C LEU A 369 18.25 -5.57 12.29
N ASP A 370 17.85 -5.12 11.11
CA ASP A 370 18.11 -5.82 9.84
C ASP A 370 19.62 -5.92 9.58
N VAL A 371 20.37 -4.83 9.74
CA VAL A 371 21.83 -4.82 9.57
C VAL A 371 22.51 -5.74 10.57
N ALA A 372 22.02 -5.81 11.80
CA ALA A 372 22.60 -6.66 12.84
C ALA A 372 22.23 -8.14 12.66
N LEU A 373 21.00 -8.46 12.25
CA LEU A 373 20.46 -9.83 12.31
C LEU A 373 20.49 -10.56 10.96
N ILE A 374 20.34 -9.87 9.84
CA ILE A 374 20.28 -10.53 8.52
C ILE A 374 21.57 -11.26 8.16
N PRO A 375 22.79 -10.71 8.41
CA PRO A 375 24.02 -11.41 8.03
C PRO A 375 24.17 -12.78 8.70
N ALA A 376 23.66 -12.94 9.93
CA ALA A 376 23.75 -14.19 10.68
C ALA A 376 22.53 -15.11 10.51
N HIS A 377 21.33 -14.54 10.28
CA HIS A 377 20.07 -15.28 10.34
C HIS A 377 19.22 -15.18 9.04
N GLY A 378 19.71 -14.50 8.01
CA GLY A 378 19.03 -14.38 6.71
C GLY A 378 17.60 -13.86 6.81
N ALA A 379 16.64 -14.53 6.18
CA ALA A 379 15.22 -14.17 6.19
C ALA A 379 14.58 -14.13 7.60
N PHE A 380 15.08 -14.98 8.51
CA PHE A 380 14.63 -14.96 9.91
C PHE A 380 15.08 -13.69 10.63
N GLY A 381 16.33 -13.25 10.41
CA GLY A 381 16.82 -11.96 10.90
C GLY A 381 15.99 -10.79 10.39
N ALA A 382 15.60 -10.83 9.12
CA ALA A 382 14.79 -9.80 8.50
C ALA A 382 13.37 -9.69 9.11
N VAL A 383 12.72 -10.83 9.39
CA VAL A 383 11.40 -10.78 10.03
C VAL A 383 11.49 -10.26 11.46
N LEU A 384 12.59 -10.56 12.18
CA LEU A 384 12.82 -10.00 13.52
C LEU A 384 13.05 -8.48 13.47
N GLY A 385 13.83 -7.99 12.50
CA GLY A 385 14.05 -6.56 12.31
C GLY A 385 12.77 -5.82 11.95
N TRP A 386 12.01 -6.34 10.98
CA TRP A 386 10.70 -5.82 10.63
C TRP A 386 9.73 -5.85 11.83
N SER A 387 9.72 -6.92 12.61
CA SER A 387 8.90 -7.06 13.82
C SER A 387 9.26 -6.02 14.88
N GLY A 388 10.55 -5.77 15.09
CA GLY A 388 11.01 -4.72 15.99
C GLY A 388 10.49 -3.34 15.58
N GLY A 389 10.59 -3.00 14.29
CA GLY A 389 10.01 -1.77 13.77
C GLY A 389 8.50 -1.69 13.92
N MET A 390 7.77 -2.81 13.67
CA MET A 390 6.32 -2.87 13.88
C MET A 390 5.92 -2.70 15.35
N VAL A 391 6.69 -3.26 16.27
CA VAL A 391 6.50 -3.05 17.72
C VAL A 391 6.64 -1.57 18.06
N VAL A 392 7.70 -0.91 17.61
CA VAL A 392 7.90 0.54 17.81
C VAL A 392 6.75 1.34 17.19
N LYS A 393 6.37 1.03 15.95
CA LYS A 393 5.30 1.72 15.22
C LYS A 393 3.93 1.66 15.91
N ASN A 394 3.68 0.61 16.70
CA ASN A 394 2.40 0.43 17.37
C ASN A 394 2.44 0.78 18.86
N LEU A 395 3.48 0.37 19.59
CA LEU A 395 3.57 0.62 21.02
C LEU A 395 3.91 2.07 21.35
N LEU A 396 4.76 2.74 20.56
CA LEU A 396 5.12 4.13 20.83
C LEU A 396 3.91 5.09 20.69
N PRO A 397 3.11 5.04 19.60
CA PRO A 397 1.86 5.80 19.56
C PRO A 397 0.86 5.39 20.63
N LEU A 398 0.77 4.11 20.97
CA LEU A 398 -0.11 3.63 22.03
C LEU A 398 0.25 4.25 23.38
N TRP A 399 1.55 4.27 23.70
CA TRP A 399 2.05 4.94 24.91
C TRP A 399 1.72 6.44 24.90
N GLN A 400 1.92 7.14 23.76
CA GLN A 400 1.59 8.55 23.60
C GLN A 400 0.10 8.82 23.80
N LEU A 401 -0.79 7.98 23.25
CA LEU A 401 -2.23 8.10 23.40
C LEU A 401 -2.68 7.83 24.83
N HIS A 402 -2.08 6.83 25.47
CA HIS A 402 -2.35 6.55 26.87
C HIS A 402 -1.95 7.73 27.76
N HIS A 403 -0.75 8.26 27.59
CA HIS A 403 -0.22 9.32 28.45
C HIS A 403 -0.94 10.66 28.27
N ARG A 404 -1.36 10.99 27.03
CA ARG A 404 -2.04 12.27 26.72
C ARG A 404 -3.54 12.26 26.93
N TYR A 405 -4.19 11.14 26.63
CA TYR A 405 -5.66 11.04 26.56
C TYR A 405 -6.25 9.93 27.44
N GLY A 406 -5.42 9.12 28.09
CA GLY A 406 -5.87 7.95 28.84
C GLY A 406 -6.59 6.91 27.99
N LEU A 407 -6.29 6.87 26.68
CA LEU A 407 -6.92 5.93 25.76
C LEU A 407 -6.23 4.57 25.82
N HIS A 408 -7.02 3.51 25.87
CA HIS A 408 -6.58 2.11 25.85
C HIS A 408 -7.27 1.35 24.72
N PRO A 409 -6.59 0.35 24.09
CA PRO A 409 -7.16 -0.43 23.00
C PRO A 409 -8.31 -1.34 23.46
N PHE A 410 -8.30 -1.77 24.71
CA PHE A 410 -9.33 -2.60 25.32
C PHE A 410 -9.88 -1.95 26.60
N GLY A 411 -11.15 -2.21 26.91
CA GLY A 411 -11.80 -1.70 28.10
C GLY A 411 -13.30 -1.99 28.13
N ARG A 412 -14.04 -1.21 28.93
CA ARG A 412 -15.48 -1.44 29.16
C ARG A 412 -16.36 -1.38 27.91
N HIS A 413 -15.91 -0.74 26.84
CA HIS A 413 -16.65 -0.63 25.57
C HIS A 413 -16.31 -1.76 24.58
N SER A 414 -15.35 -2.64 24.91
CA SER A 414 -14.94 -3.75 24.04
C SER A 414 -16.02 -4.82 23.91
N LEU A 415 -16.67 -5.20 25.01
CA LEU A 415 -17.74 -6.23 25.02
C LEU A 415 -19.06 -5.74 24.37
N PRO A 416 -19.57 -4.52 24.68
CA PRO A 416 -20.72 -3.98 24.00
C PRO A 416 -20.57 -3.82 22.49
N ALA A 417 -19.34 -3.60 21.98
CA ALA A 417 -19.04 -3.50 20.55
C ALA A 417 -19.36 -4.78 19.77
N LEU A 418 -19.44 -5.93 20.42
CA LEU A 418 -19.85 -7.21 19.82
C LEU A 418 -21.36 -7.26 19.53
N ARG A 419 -22.17 -6.41 20.15
CA ARG A 419 -23.62 -6.32 19.90
C ARG A 419 -23.85 -5.41 18.71
N VAL A 420 -24.08 -5.99 17.53
CA VAL A 420 -24.22 -5.30 16.22
C VAL A 420 -25.25 -4.15 16.20
N ARG A 421 -26.16 -4.06 17.19
CA ARG A 421 -27.19 -2.99 17.26
C ARG A 421 -26.67 -1.58 17.54
N SER A 422 -25.46 -1.42 18.06
CA SER A 422 -24.93 -0.11 18.47
C SER A 422 -24.39 0.76 17.30
N TRP A 423 -24.19 0.19 16.12
CA TRP A 423 -23.59 0.88 14.96
C TRP A 423 -24.61 1.54 14.01
N ALA A 424 -25.89 1.11 14.08
CA ALA A 424 -26.94 1.61 13.18
C ALA A 424 -27.61 2.90 13.68
N THR A 425 -27.41 3.27 14.93
CA THR A 425 -28.08 4.41 15.60
C THR A 425 -27.13 5.53 16.02
N ALA A 426 -25.87 5.43 15.68
CA ALA A 426 -24.81 6.42 15.91
C ALA A 426 -24.25 6.89 14.56
#